data_cc8548723be8f2af68f72586c1d27aac
#
_entry.id   cc8548723be8f2af68f72586c1d27aac
#
_cell.length_a   1.000
_cell.length_b   1.000
_cell.length_c   1.000
_cell.angle_alpha   90.00
_cell.angle_beta   90.00
_cell.angle_gamma   90.00
#
_symmetry.space_group_name_H-M   'P 1'
#
loop_
_entity.id
_entity.type
_entity.pdbx_description
1 polymer ?
#
loop_
_entity_poly.entity_id
_entity_poly.type
_entity_poly.pdbx_seq_one_letter_code
_entity_poly.pdbx_strand_id
1 'polypeptide(L)'
;MNFCGNDLQQPLSLTCRSPLRITVSGMHDAPSRPAPIEPPRHACGSPAAEPGAEAPSRAWRALATASATCSLIVLDTNVVAVSLPSIARTFHASFADIEWVVSAYMTAFAACLLPAGGLADRAGRKRVLLAGLAVFFVASLGCGLAPSAALLNVARAVKGIGAAMLLTSALAVIANRFSEGRERARAWAIWGMCMGVATAIAPLVGGAIAQWIGWRWIFLLNLPVCIALAAAVRATIDESRDPHAKRIDAPGSVLFGAALALGIWALIDAPSHGWTAPGTLARFAASAALGAAFVAAERWQRRPMIDLALFCAPRFVGALLAMFGYAACAQVMMTFLPLYLQIGFGMSAIDAGLGMLPFALAMIVGPSLGAALSARAPAATVLGCGLALIGIGNFATAALAGASHYGLVALGMMITGCGAGILNGDTQKAIMACVPPERTGMASGISTTTRFSAIVTSVGVLGAVLAEQTHAALAARVAHAPALLGALDPHFMSSLLAGDLAQAICGLPPRTGATLAHIAPGGFASGFSVALCASGAFALAAAVAVRLLVGAQPGRAA
;
A
#
# COMPACT_ATOMS: atom_id res chain seq x y z
N MET A 1 -26.40 27.61 -17.58
CA MET A 1 -26.03 29.03 -17.58
C MET A 1 -24.65 29.14 -18.18
N ASN A 2 -24.61 29.65 -19.41
CA ASN A 2 -23.41 29.86 -20.23
C ASN A 2 -22.55 30.97 -19.68
N PHE A 3 -21.25 30.78 -19.66
CA PHE A 3 -20.26 31.84 -19.91
C PHE A 3 -18.97 31.15 -20.39
N CYS A 4 -18.80 31.11 -21.70
CA CYS A 4 -17.53 31.01 -22.37
C CYS A 4 -17.53 32.04 -23.50
N GLY A 5 -16.78 33.11 -23.31
CA GLY A 5 -16.49 34.09 -24.32
C GLY A 5 -15.24 33.73 -25.11
N ASN A 6 -15.37 33.65 -26.42
CA ASN A 6 -14.30 33.65 -27.42
C ASN A 6 -13.39 34.86 -27.24
N ASP A 7 -12.09 34.68 -27.46
CA ASP A 7 -11.39 35.43 -28.49
C ASP A 7 -9.91 35.03 -28.63
N LEU A 8 -9.52 35.02 -29.90
CA LEU A 8 -8.19 35.13 -30.51
C LEU A 8 -7.49 33.84 -30.96
N GLN A 9 -7.91 33.45 -32.15
CA GLN A 9 -7.11 32.75 -33.15
C GLN A 9 -6.01 33.67 -33.70
N GLN A 10 -4.78 33.22 -33.75
CA GLN A 10 -3.88 33.48 -34.91
C GLN A 10 -2.85 32.34 -35.01
N PRO A 11 -2.69 31.74 -36.19
CA PRO A 11 -1.64 30.77 -36.49
C PRO A 11 -0.42 31.46 -37.08
N LEU A 12 0.75 31.32 -36.48
CA LEU A 12 2.03 31.63 -37.08
C LEU A 12 2.57 30.41 -37.83
N SER A 13 2.38 30.44 -39.15
CA SER A 13 3.04 29.56 -40.10
C SER A 13 4.46 30.07 -40.37
N LEU A 14 5.48 29.32 -40.00
CA LEU A 14 6.86 29.51 -40.44
C LEU A 14 7.19 28.48 -41.51
N THR A 15 7.12 28.94 -42.76
CA THR A 15 7.62 28.25 -43.96
C THR A 15 9.14 28.38 -44.03
N CYS A 16 9.79 27.23 -44.07
CA CYS A 16 11.22 27.09 -44.36
C CYS A 16 11.46 27.35 -45.86
N ARG A 17 12.22 28.37 -46.23
CA ARG A 17 12.73 28.61 -47.60
C ARG A 17 14.20 28.22 -47.70
N SER A 18 14.47 27.50 -48.76
CA SER A 18 15.70 26.88 -49.25
C SER A 18 16.85 27.87 -49.58
N PRO A 19 18.07 27.37 -49.82
CA PRO A 19 19.29 28.17 -49.83
C PRO A 19 19.59 28.86 -51.14
N LEU A 20 20.11 30.07 -51.07
CA LEU A 20 20.70 30.83 -52.18
C LEU A 20 22.09 30.29 -52.54
N ARG A 21 22.25 29.82 -53.78
CA ARG A 21 23.55 29.66 -54.46
C ARG A 21 24.12 31.03 -54.75
N ILE A 22 25.34 31.30 -54.29
CA ILE A 22 26.17 32.40 -54.85
C ILE A 22 27.35 31.77 -55.56
N THR A 23 27.37 31.89 -56.83
CA THR A 23 28.53 31.66 -57.70
C THR A 23 29.41 32.90 -57.67
N VAL A 24 30.69 32.76 -57.34
CA VAL A 24 31.74 33.75 -57.58
C VAL A 24 32.82 33.08 -58.40
N SER A 25 32.99 33.63 -59.58
CA SER A 25 34.07 33.35 -60.54
C SER A 25 35.23 34.31 -60.29
N GLY A 26 36.46 33.83 -60.43
CA GLY A 26 37.55 34.68 -60.80
C GLY A 26 38.86 34.64 -59.99
N MET A 27 39.86 34.01 -60.65
CA MET A 27 41.28 34.39 -60.75
C MET A 27 42.30 34.15 -59.58
N HIS A 28 43.18 33.24 -59.97
CA HIS A 28 44.65 33.21 -59.78
C HIS A 28 45.29 34.08 -58.70
N ASP A 29 45.96 33.43 -57.78
CA ASP A 29 47.42 33.42 -57.65
C ASP A 29 47.82 32.51 -56.46
N ALA A 30 48.79 31.61 -56.68
CA ALA A 30 49.43 30.86 -55.68
C ALA A 30 50.60 31.63 -55.03
N PRO A 31 50.77 31.58 -53.77
CA PRO A 31 52.13 31.21 -53.27
C PRO A 31 52.13 30.31 -52.05
N SER A 32 53.20 29.48 -52.06
CA SER A 32 53.96 28.89 -50.95
C SER A 32 53.23 28.20 -49.78
N ARG A 33 53.43 26.92 -49.69
CA ARG A 33 53.15 26.05 -48.50
C ARG A 33 53.80 26.60 -47.24
N PRO A 34 53.08 26.81 -46.14
CA PRO A 34 53.68 26.83 -44.80
C PRO A 34 53.87 25.40 -44.29
N ALA A 35 54.93 25.23 -43.46
CA ALA A 35 55.36 24.02 -42.82
C ALA A 35 54.30 23.37 -41.91
N PRO A 36 54.30 22.06 -41.67
CA PRO A 36 53.36 21.41 -40.79
C PRO A 36 53.55 21.89 -39.36
N ILE A 37 52.49 22.45 -38.81
CA ILE A 37 52.39 22.77 -37.35
C ILE A 37 52.24 21.42 -36.65
N GLU A 38 53.26 21.00 -35.89
CA GLU A 38 53.12 19.89 -34.96
C GLU A 38 52.03 20.23 -33.93
N PRO A 39 51.06 19.34 -33.66
CA PRO A 39 50.12 19.55 -32.59
C PRO A 39 50.87 19.52 -31.26
N PRO A 40 50.49 20.39 -30.28
CA PRO A 40 51.12 20.38 -28.95
C PRO A 40 50.93 18.99 -28.36
N ARG A 41 52.04 18.39 -27.93
CA ARG A 41 52.07 17.18 -27.10
C ARG A 41 51.33 17.47 -25.82
N HIS A 42 50.06 17.08 -25.76
CA HIS A 42 49.36 17.01 -24.48
C HIS A 42 50.13 16.03 -23.60
N ALA A 43 50.81 16.56 -22.57
CA ALA A 43 51.32 15.77 -21.48
C ALA A 43 50.15 14.90 -20.98
N CYS A 44 50.38 13.59 -20.96
CA CYS A 44 49.52 12.60 -20.37
C CYS A 44 49.47 12.89 -18.85
N GLY A 45 48.69 13.89 -18.47
CA GLY A 45 48.25 14.08 -17.12
C GLY A 45 47.31 12.91 -16.81
N SER A 46 47.73 12.06 -15.87
CA SER A 46 46.87 11.07 -15.25
C SER A 46 45.47 11.69 -15.02
N PRO A 47 44.39 11.04 -15.42
CA PRO A 47 43.06 11.57 -15.11
C PRO A 47 42.99 11.75 -13.60
N ALA A 48 42.83 13.01 -13.17
CA ALA A 48 42.52 13.32 -11.78
C ALA A 48 41.33 12.45 -11.42
N ALA A 49 41.49 11.59 -10.43
CA ALA A 49 40.45 10.73 -9.91
C ALA A 49 39.25 11.64 -9.59
N GLU A 50 38.14 11.46 -10.28
CA GLU A 50 36.89 12.12 -9.90
C GLU A 50 36.61 11.83 -8.43
N PRO A 51 36.40 12.86 -7.58
CA PRO A 51 36.12 12.63 -6.18
C PRO A 51 34.71 12.03 -6.08
N GLY A 52 34.61 10.68 -5.97
CA GLY A 52 33.35 10.07 -5.64
C GLY A 52 32.99 8.73 -6.27
N ALA A 53 33.87 8.06 -7.01
CA ALA A 53 33.64 6.67 -7.38
C ALA A 53 33.78 5.78 -6.13
N GLU A 54 32.73 5.72 -5.31
CA GLU A 54 32.65 4.79 -4.18
C GLU A 54 32.70 3.34 -4.70
N ALA A 55 33.43 2.49 -3.97
CA ALA A 55 33.55 1.09 -4.31
C ALA A 55 32.15 0.47 -4.52
N PRO A 56 31.88 -0.23 -5.63
CA PRO A 56 30.57 -0.82 -5.95
C PRO A 56 29.97 -1.60 -4.79
N SER A 57 30.79 -2.22 -3.95
CA SER A 57 30.38 -2.96 -2.75
C SER A 57 29.63 -2.12 -1.72
N ARG A 58 29.89 -0.80 -1.62
CA ARG A 58 29.24 0.08 -0.63
C ARG A 58 27.83 0.45 -1.07
N ALA A 59 27.62 0.71 -2.36
CA ALA A 59 26.27 0.98 -2.92
C ALA A 59 25.34 -0.22 -2.74
N TRP A 60 25.80 -1.42 -2.99
CA TRP A 60 25.03 -2.65 -2.81
C TRP A 60 24.73 -2.95 -1.34
N ARG A 61 25.66 -2.65 -0.40
CA ARG A 61 25.38 -2.75 1.03
C ARG A 61 24.33 -1.75 1.48
N ALA A 62 24.35 -0.52 0.97
CA ALA A 62 23.29 0.47 1.25
C ALA A 62 21.93 0.00 0.72
N LEU A 63 21.88 -0.60 -0.50
CA LEU A 63 20.65 -1.21 -1.03
C LEU A 63 20.13 -2.33 -0.12
N ALA A 64 21.01 -3.24 0.32
CA ALA A 64 20.62 -4.33 1.21
C ALA A 64 20.04 -3.81 2.53
N THR A 65 20.67 -2.79 3.14
CA THR A 65 20.20 -2.15 4.37
C THR A 65 18.85 -1.46 4.17
N ALA A 66 18.68 -0.69 3.10
CA ALA A 66 17.43 -0.02 2.78
C ALA A 66 16.30 -1.03 2.48
N SER A 67 16.61 -2.09 1.72
CA SER A 67 15.65 -3.17 1.43
C SER A 67 15.24 -3.93 2.69
N ALA A 68 16.20 -4.26 3.57
CA ALA A 68 15.90 -4.89 4.86
C ALA A 68 15.03 -4.01 5.76
N THR A 69 15.25 -2.69 5.76
CA THR A 69 14.40 -1.74 6.49
C THR A 69 12.97 -1.72 5.95
N CYS A 70 12.79 -1.74 4.62
CA CYS A 70 11.46 -1.84 4.02
C CYS A 70 10.82 -3.21 4.29
N SER A 71 11.60 -4.30 4.27
CA SER A 71 11.12 -5.65 4.61
C SER A 71 10.60 -5.75 6.04
N LEU A 72 11.25 -5.05 7.00
CA LEU A 72 10.77 -4.97 8.38
C LEU A 72 9.35 -4.38 8.44
N ILE A 73 9.05 -3.33 7.65
CA ILE A 73 7.72 -2.72 7.60
C ILE A 73 6.69 -3.70 7.04
N VAL A 74 7.04 -4.41 5.96
CA VAL A 74 6.14 -5.38 5.31
C VAL A 74 5.87 -6.56 6.21
N LEU A 75 6.90 -7.09 6.88
CA LEU A 75 6.77 -8.17 7.85
C LEU A 75 5.85 -7.75 8.99
N ASP A 76 6.11 -6.61 9.64
CA ASP A 76 5.32 -6.11 10.76
C ASP A 76 3.84 -5.92 10.39
N THR A 77 3.58 -5.43 9.20
CA THR A 77 2.22 -5.21 8.72
C THR A 77 1.43 -6.51 8.58
N ASN A 78 2.03 -7.55 8.00
CA ASN A 78 1.34 -8.78 7.64
C ASN A 78 1.36 -9.84 8.76
N VAL A 79 2.39 -9.85 9.60
CA VAL A 79 2.53 -10.78 10.75
C VAL A 79 1.40 -10.58 11.76
N VAL A 80 0.96 -9.34 11.99
CA VAL A 80 -0.09 -9.00 12.96
C VAL A 80 -1.44 -9.62 12.59
N ALA A 81 -1.77 -9.71 11.30
CA ALA A 81 -3.07 -10.20 10.84
C ALA A 81 -3.39 -11.64 11.33
N VAL A 82 -2.39 -12.53 11.31
CA VAL A 82 -2.56 -13.93 11.79
C VAL A 82 -2.75 -14.00 13.30
N SER A 83 -2.32 -12.98 14.03
CA SER A 83 -2.32 -12.94 15.49
C SER A 83 -3.55 -12.23 16.09
N LEU A 84 -4.40 -11.63 15.23
CA LEU A 84 -5.58 -10.89 15.69
C LEU A 84 -6.46 -11.68 16.67
N PRO A 85 -6.80 -12.96 16.41
CA PRO A 85 -7.58 -13.75 17.36
C PRO A 85 -6.87 -13.96 18.71
N SER A 86 -5.54 -14.08 18.72
CA SER A 86 -4.77 -14.23 19.97
C SER A 86 -4.73 -12.93 20.78
N ILE A 87 -4.70 -11.78 20.11
CA ILE A 87 -4.79 -10.45 20.72
C ILE A 87 -6.19 -10.26 21.30
N ALA A 88 -7.24 -10.62 20.54
CA ALA A 88 -8.63 -10.56 20.97
C ALA A 88 -8.84 -11.35 22.28
N ARG A 89 -8.39 -12.61 22.32
CA ARG A 89 -8.48 -13.46 23.51
C ARG A 89 -7.77 -12.88 24.72
N THR A 90 -6.59 -12.26 24.52
CA THR A 90 -5.81 -11.72 25.63
C THR A 90 -6.46 -10.51 26.28
N PHE A 91 -7.10 -9.66 25.51
CA PHE A 91 -7.70 -8.41 26.00
C PHE A 91 -9.22 -8.46 26.14
N HIS A 92 -9.86 -9.59 25.78
CA HIS A 92 -11.32 -9.68 25.61
C HIS A 92 -11.83 -8.52 24.73
N ALA A 93 -11.09 -8.26 23.65
CA ALA A 93 -11.26 -7.09 22.81
C ALA A 93 -12.44 -7.27 21.85
N SER A 94 -13.14 -6.16 21.58
CA SER A 94 -14.20 -6.11 20.59
C SER A 94 -13.64 -6.26 19.15
N PHE A 95 -14.50 -6.58 18.19
CA PHE A 95 -14.11 -6.59 16.78
C PHE A 95 -13.59 -5.23 16.31
N ALA A 96 -14.22 -4.14 16.75
CA ALA A 96 -13.76 -2.78 16.48
C ALA A 96 -12.34 -2.52 17.02
N ASP A 97 -12.03 -2.99 18.24
CA ASP A 97 -10.67 -2.87 18.80
C ASP A 97 -9.64 -3.59 17.93
N ILE A 98 -10.00 -4.78 17.41
CA ILE A 98 -9.13 -5.59 16.56
C ILE A 98 -8.93 -4.95 15.18
N GLU A 99 -9.99 -4.37 14.59
CA GLU A 99 -9.85 -3.58 13.37
C GLU A 99 -8.93 -2.37 13.59
N TRP A 100 -9.01 -1.73 14.75
CA TRP A 100 -8.10 -0.64 15.12
C TRP A 100 -6.64 -1.07 15.26
N VAL A 101 -6.33 -2.30 15.68
CA VAL A 101 -4.94 -2.80 15.70
C VAL A 101 -4.28 -2.69 14.32
N VAL A 102 -5.04 -2.93 13.24
CA VAL A 102 -4.55 -2.79 11.86
C VAL A 102 -4.68 -1.34 11.39
N SER A 103 -5.87 -0.76 11.55
CA SER A 103 -6.25 0.52 10.97
C SER A 103 -5.50 1.70 11.57
N ALA A 104 -5.19 1.70 12.88
CA ALA A 104 -4.43 2.78 13.52
C ALA A 104 -3.03 2.93 12.91
N TYR A 105 -2.34 1.81 12.70
CA TYR A 105 -1.03 1.79 12.05
C TYR A 105 -1.13 2.28 10.59
N MET A 106 -2.06 1.73 9.81
CA MET A 106 -2.18 2.05 8.39
C MET A 106 -2.61 3.49 8.16
N THR A 107 -3.52 4.01 9.00
CA THR A 107 -4.00 5.41 8.93
C THR A 107 -2.86 6.37 9.23
N ALA A 108 -2.14 6.18 10.34
CA ALA A 108 -1.00 7.00 10.70
C ALA A 108 0.13 6.91 9.66
N PHE A 109 0.37 5.72 9.12
CA PHE A 109 1.33 5.49 8.06
C PHE A 109 0.95 6.25 6.78
N ALA A 110 -0.28 6.11 6.29
CA ALA A 110 -0.78 6.80 5.10
C ALA A 110 -0.74 8.33 5.24
N ALA A 111 -1.17 8.85 6.39
CA ALA A 111 -1.18 10.27 6.70
C ALA A 111 0.24 10.88 6.74
N CYS A 112 1.22 10.12 7.23
CA CYS A 112 2.57 10.61 7.43
C CYS A 112 3.53 10.34 6.26
N LEU A 113 3.14 9.58 5.23
CA LEU A 113 4.03 9.23 4.12
C LEU A 113 4.58 10.46 3.39
N LEU A 114 3.73 11.38 2.96
CA LEU A 114 4.14 12.57 2.23
C LEU A 114 4.95 13.55 3.09
N PRO A 115 4.52 13.91 4.32
CA PRO A 115 5.33 14.77 5.18
C PRO A 115 6.66 14.13 5.59
N ALA A 116 6.70 12.81 5.80
CA ALA A 116 7.95 12.10 6.13
C ALA A 116 8.95 12.13 4.96
N GLY A 117 8.46 12.02 3.71
CA GLY A 117 9.29 12.18 2.52
C GLY A 117 9.91 13.58 2.43
N GLY A 118 9.10 14.62 2.58
CA GLY A 118 9.58 16.00 2.63
C GLY A 118 10.56 16.28 3.79
N LEU A 119 10.35 15.62 4.93
CA LEU A 119 11.27 15.69 6.07
C LEU A 119 12.62 15.03 5.74
N ALA A 120 12.59 13.86 5.08
CA ALA A 120 13.80 13.13 4.68
C ALA A 120 14.66 13.93 3.70
N ASP A 121 14.04 14.55 2.71
CA ASP A 121 14.75 15.37 1.73
C ASP A 121 15.36 16.62 2.38
N ARG A 122 14.69 17.24 3.36
CA ARG A 122 15.14 18.47 4.01
C ARG A 122 16.13 18.24 5.17
N ALA A 123 15.80 17.33 6.10
CA ALA A 123 16.59 17.09 7.31
C ALA A 123 17.76 16.14 7.08
N GLY A 124 17.70 15.36 6.01
CA GLY A 124 18.68 14.35 5.66
C GLY A 124 18.10 12.94 5.77
N ARG A 125 18.31 12.15 4.71
CA ARG A 125 17.71 10.82 4.53
C ARG A 125 18.19 9.83 5.59
N LYS A 126 19.49 9.83 5.90
CA LYS A 126 20.07 8.98 6.96
C LYS A 126 19.53 9.34 8.34
N ARG A 127 19.44 10.64 8.65
CA ARG A 127 18.93 11.12 9.95
C ARG A 127 17.48 10.73 10.16
N VAL A 128 16.63 10.94 9.14
CA VAL A 128 15.20 10.60 9.22
C VAL A 128 15.00 9.07 9.27
N LEU A 129 15.84 8.32 8.58
CA LEU A 129 15.82 6.85 8.65
C LEU A 129 16.16 6.35 10.06
N LEU A 130 17.20 6.91 10.71
CA LEU A 130 17.57 6.57 12.09
C LEU A 130 16.50 7.01 13.10
N ALA A 131 15.93 8.20 12.93
CA ALA A 131 14.81 8.67 13.77
C ALA A 131 13.57 7.78 13.60
N GLY A 132 13.26 7.38 12.37
CA GLY A 132 12.19 6.41 12.08
C GLY A 132 12.42 5.06 12.77
N LEU A 133 13.66 4.54 12.75
CA LEU A 133 14.01 3.31 13.49
C LEU A 133 13.83 3.48 15.01
N ALA A 134 14.19 4.65 15.56
CA ALA A 134 13.99 4.93 16.98
C ALA A 134 12.49 5.00 17.35
N VAL A 135 11.68 5.69 16.56
CA VAL A 135 10.22 5.75 16.76
C VAL A 135 9.60 4.35 16.63
N PHE A 136 9.99 3.60 15.60
CA PHE A 136 9.50 2.23 15.37
C PHE A 136 9.91 1.29 16.50
N PHE A 137 11.13 1.42 17.04
CA PHE A 137 11.64 0.67 18.19
C PHE A 137 10.81 0.94 19.45
N VAL A 138 10.65 2.22 19.83
CA VAL A 138 9.90 2.60 21.04
C VAL A 138 8.44 2.20 20.92
N ALA A 139 7.83 2.41 19.76
CA ALA A 139 6.45 1.98 19.51
C ALA A 139 6.31 0.46 19.52
N SER A 140 7.29 -0.30 19.02
CA SER A 140 7.30 -1.77 19.09
C SER A 140 7.38 -2.27 20.53
N LEU A 141 8.21 -1.63 21.36
CA LEU A 141 8.26 -1.92 22.79
C LEU A 141 6.90 -1.63 23.45
N GLY A 142 6.30 -0.47 23.14
CA GLY A 142 4.96 -0.12 23.61
C GLY A 142 3.88 -1.13 23.20
N CYS A 143 3.92 -1.63 21.95
CA CYS A 143 3.00 -2.68 21.50
C CYS A 143 3.21 -4.00 22.27
N GLY A 144 4.46 -4.44 22.46
CA GLY A 144 4.77 -5.68 23.14
C GLY A 144 4.42 -5.67 24.64
N LEU A 145 4.49 -4.51 25.28
CA LEU A 145 4.19 -4.30 26.70
C LEU A 145 2.77 -3.78 26.97
N ALA A 146 1.94 -3.60 25.92
CA ALA A 146 0.61 -3.03 26.06
C ALA A 146 -0.26 -3.83 27.05
N PRO A 147 -0.84 -3.18 28.07
CA PRO A 147 -1.75 -3.81 29.03
C PRO A 147 -3.21 -3.85 28.56
N SER A 148 -3.56 -3.10 27.50
CA SER A 148 -4.91 -3.01 26.95
C SER A 148 -4.89 -2.85 25.43
N ALA A 149 -6.01 -3.19 24.77
CA ALA A 149 -6.18 -2.98 23.33
C ALA A 149 -6.07 -1.50 22.95
N ALA A 150 -6.61 -0.59 23.76
CA ALA A 150 -6.53 0.85 23.50
C ALA A 150 -5.08 1.36 23.47
N LEU A 151 -4.24 0.94 24.43
CA LEU A 151 -2.82 1.35 24.44
C LEU A 151 -2.05 0.69 23.29
N LEU A 152 -2.39 -0.57 22.94
CA LEU A 152 -1.85 -1.23 21.77
C LEU A 152 -2.16 -0.43 20.50
N ASN A 153 -3.39 0.05 20.32
CA ASN A 153 -3.83 0.83 19.18
C ASN A 153 -3.10 2.19 19.07
N VAL A 154 -2.90 2.88 20.20
CA VAL A 154 -2.09 4.10 20.26
C VAL A 154 -0.63 3.81 19.87
N ALA A 155 -0.03 2.77 20.43
CA ALA A 155 1.34 2.38 20.09
C ALA A 155 1.47 1.99 18.60
N ARG A 156 0.46 1.34 18.04
CA ARG A 156 0.36 1.03 16.60
C ARG A 156 0.31 2.29 15.75
N ALA A 157 -0.44 3.32 16.14
CA ALA A 157 -0.47 4.60 15.42
C ALA A 157 0.92 5.27 15.42
N VAL A 158 1.59 5.33 16.58
CA VAL A 158 2.98 5.86 16.68
C VAL A 158 3.93 5.03 15.81
N LYS A 159 3.76 3.70 15.79
CA LYS A 159 4.56 2.80 14.95
C LYS A 159 4.37 3.09 13.46
N GLY A 160 3.14 3.42 13.03
CA GLY A 160 2.83 3.83 11.67
C GLY A 160 3.58 5.09 11.24
N ILE A 161 3.73 6.08 12.14
CA ILE A 161 4.56 7.27 11.88
C ILE A 161 6.02 6.86 11.64
N GLY A 162 6.59 6.01 12.50
CA GLY A 162 7.93 5.48 12.33
C GLY A 162 8.10 4.77 11.00
N ALA A 163 7.15 3.92 10.63
CA ALA A 163 7.16 3.19 9.36
C ALA A 163 7.14 4.13 8.14
N ALA A 164 6.37 5.23 8.18
CA ALA A 164 6.34 6.24 7.11
C ALA A 164 7.72 6.89 6.92
N MET A 165 8.39 7.24 8.02
CA MET A 165 9.75 7.78 7.98
C MET A 165 10.76 6.76 7.41
N LEU A 166 10.63 5.49 7.78
CA LEU A 166 11.49 4.41 7.28
C LEU A 166 11.32 4.19 5.79
N LEU A 167 10.08 4.02 5.31
CA LEU A 167 9.81 3.71 3.92
C LEU A 167 10.28 4.82 2.99
N THR A 168 9.88 6.06 3.28
CA THR A 168 10.20 7.21 2.42
C THR A 168 11.70 7.47 2.37
N SER A 169 12.39 7.40 3.51
CA SER A 169 13.85 7.59 3.58
C SER A 169 14.61 6.47 2.89
N ALA A 170 14.21 5.20 3.07
CA ALA A 170 14.85 4.06 2.44
C ALA A 170 14.71 4.09 0.91
N LEU A 171 13.52 4.38 0.40
CA LEU A 171 13.29 4.54 -1.05
C LEU A 171 14.09 5.71 -1.63
N ALA A 172 14.17 6.83 -0.91
CA ALA A 172 14.96 7.98 -1.32
C ALA A 172 16.48 7.67 -1.35
N VAL A 173 16.99 6.87 -0.42
CA VAL A 173 18.39 6.38 -0.43
C VAL A 173 18.64 5.52 -1.67
N ILE A 174 17.75 4.56 -1.98
CA ILE A 174 17.87 3.69 -3.17
C ILE A 174 17.85 4.54 -4.45
N ALA A 175 16.88 5.43 -4.58
CA ALA A 175 16.72 6.28 -5.75
C ALA A 175 17.92 7.20 -5.99
N ASN A 176 18.50 7.77 -4.92
CA ASN A 176 19.67 8.65 -5.01
C ASN A 176 20.96 7.89 -5.35
N ARG A 177 21.08 6.65 -4.87
CA ARG A 177 22.30 5.85 -5.07
C ARG A 177 22.35 5.17 -6.43
N PHE A 178 21.19 4.83 -6.98
CA PHE A 178 21.03 4.18 -8.28
C PHE A 178 20.18 5.09 -9.19
N SER A 179 20.83 6.12 -9.76
CA SER A 179 20.15 7.17 -10.52
C SER A 179 19.76 6.72 -11.93
N GLU A 180 20.57 5.90 -12.61
CA GLU A 180 20.41 5.62 -14.03
C GLU A 180 20.75 4.18 -14.45
N GLY A 181 20.30 3.81 -15.65
CA GLY A 181 20.73 2.65 -16.39
C GLY A 181 20.33 1.27 -15.81
N ARG A 182 21.13 0.26 -16.15
CA ARG A 182 20.89 -1.14 -15.80
C ARG A 182 21.01 -1.38 -14.29
N GLU A 183 21.85 -0.64 -13.59
CA GLU A 183 22.02 -0.78 -12.13
C GLU A 183 20.80 -0.32 -11.36
N ARG A 184 20.15 0.77 -11.78
CA ARG A 184 18.88 1.22 -11.23
C ARG A 184 17.81 0.14 -11.37
N ALA A 185 17.64 -0.41 -12.57
CA ALA A 185 16.66 -1.47 -12.81
C ALA A 185 16.93 -2.71 -11.92
N ARG A 186 18.21 -3.10 -11.77
CA ARG A 186 18.60 -4.21 -10.91
C ARG A 186 18.37 -3.94 -9.43
N ALA A 187 18.66 -2.72 -8.96
CA ALA A 187 18.42 -2.32 -7.57
C ALA A 187 16.93 -2.38 -7.20
N TRP A 188 16.06 -1.86 -8.07
CA TRP A 188 14.61 -1.94 -7.86
C TRP A 188 14.07 -3.35 -7.95
N ALA A 189 14.64 -4.20 -8.81
CA ALA A 189 14.27 -5.62 -8.88
C ALA A 189 14.63 -6.37 -7.58
N ILE A 190 15.83 -6.13 -7.02
CA ILE A 190 16.25 -6.72 -5.74
C ILE A 190 15.36 -6.22 -4.60
N TRP A 191 15.09 -4.92 -4.53
CA TRP A 191 14.16 -4.36 -3.55
C TRP A 191 12.78 -5.01 -3.64
N GLY A 192 12.21 -5.10 -4.85
CA GLY A 192 10.91 -5.74 -5.08
C GLY A 192 10.88 -7.21 -4.69
N MET A 193 11.95 -7.96 -4.95
CA MET A 193 12.11 -9.34 -4.52
C MET A 193 12.12 -9.46 -2.98
N CYS A 194 12.89 -8.59 -2.30
CA CYS A 194 12.89 -8.55 -0.83
C CYS A 194 11.48 -8.29 -0.26
N MET A 195 10.72 -7.37 -0.87
CA MET A 195 9.34 -7.10 -0.46
C MET A 195 8.43 -8.31 -0.68
N GLY A 196 8.54 -8.99 -1.82
CA GLY A 196 7.78 -10.20 -2.13
C GLY A 196 8.06 -11.33 -1.13
N VAL A 197 9.33 -11.59 -0.86
CA VAL A 197 9.75 -12.61 0.13
C VAL A 197 9.25 -12.25 1.53
N ALA A 198 9.38 -10.99 1.95
CA ALA A 198 8.87 -10.54 3.25
C ALA A 198 7.35 -10.75 3.36
N THR A 199 6.59 -10.41 2.32
CA THR A 199 5.13 -10.61 2.29
C THR A 199 4.77 -12.10 2.40
N ALA A 200 5.47 -12.97 1.70
CA ALA A 200 5.19 -14.42 1.69
C ALA A 200 5.51 -15.09 3.02
N ILE A 201 6.60 -14.68 3.66
CA ILE A 201 7.07 -15.29 4.92
C ILE A 201 6.27 -14.75 6.13
N ALA A 202 5.73 -13.54 6.05
CA ALA A 202 5.10 -12.87 7.17
C ALA A 202 3.97 -13.68 7.84
N PRO A 203 3.01 -14.29 7.14
CA PRO A 203 1.97 -15.09 7.78
C PRO A 203 2.51 -16.33 8.51
N LEU A 204 3.56 -16.96 7.96
CA LEU A 204 4.22 -18.12 8.58
C LEU A 204 4.91 -17.75 9.89
N VAL A 205 5.73 -16.69 9.83
CA VAL A 205 6.45 -16.17 11.00
C VAL A 205 5.45 -15.72 12.05
N GLY A 206 4.37 -15.02 11.65
CA GLY A 206 3.32 -14.57 12.54
C GLY A 206 2.58 -15.73 13.22
N GLY A 207 2.20 -16.73 12.45
CA GLY A 207 1.52 -17.93 12.96
C GLY A 207 2.39 -18.70 13.94
N ALA A 208 3.65 -18.94 13.60
CA ALA A 208 4.61 -19.64 14.46
C ALA A 208 4.85 -18.89 15.78
N ILE A 209 5.12 -17.59 15.72
CA ILE A 209 5.34 -16.77 16.92
C ILE A 209 4.07 -16.73 17.78
N ALA A 210 2.91 -16.47 17.17
CA ALA A 210 1.65 -16.38 17.92
C ALA A 210 1.29 -17.69 18.64
N GLN A 211 1.60 -18.83 18.02
CA GLN A 211 1.25 -20.15 18.56
C GLN A 211 2.23 -20.64 19.62
N TRP A 212 3.55 -20.47 19.43
CA TRP A 212 4.56 -21.09 20.29
C TRP A 212 5.11 -20.18 21.39
N ILE A 213 5.19 -18.87 21.10
CA ILE A 213 5.87 -17.91 22.00
C ILE A 213 4.86 -16.88 22.54
N GLY A 214 3.82 -16.58 21.75
CA GLY A 214 2.80 -15.59 22.06
C GLY A 214 2.89 -14.33 21.20
N TRP A 215 1.74 -13.72 20.92
CA TRP A 215 1.61 -12.59 20.02
C TRP A 215 2.46 -11.35 20.37
N ARG A 216 2.76 -11.14 21.66
CA ARG A 216 3.59 -9.99 22.11
C ARG A 216 4.98 -10.01 21.48
N TRP A 217 5.52 -11.20 21.23
CA TRP A 217 6.84 -11.38 20.63
C TRP A 217 6.90 -10.94 19.17
N ILE A 218 5.79 -10.85 18.48
CA ILE A 218 5.71 -10.26 17.13
C ILE A 218 6.25 -8.83 17.13
N PHE A 219 5.94 -8.08 18.18
CA PHE A 219 6.42 -6.71 18.36
C PHE A 219 7.81 -6.64 18.97
N LEU A 220 8.10 -7.47 19.99
CA LEU A 220 9.37 -7.46 20.69
C LEU A 220 10.55 -7.91 19.82
N LEU A 221 10.34 -8.81 18.87
CA LEU A 221 11.37 -9.23 17.90
C LEU A 221 11.81 -8.10 16.95
N ASN A 222 11.00 -7.07 16.78
CA ASN A 222 11.42 -5.88 16.04
C ASN A 222 12.55 -5.10 16.75
N LEU A 223 12.70 -5.24 18.08
CA LEU A 223 13.69 -4.48 18.86
C LEU A 223 15.13 -4.82 18.45
N PRO A 224 15.57 -6.10 18.49
CA PRO A 224 16.92 -6.44 18.03
C PRO A 224 17.12 -6.15 16.55
N VAL A 225 16.08 -6.32 15.71
CA VAL A 225 16.15 -6.00 14.28
C VAL A 225 16.36 -4.48 14.07
N CYS A 226 15.66 -3.62 14.79
CA CYS A 226 15.85 -2.17 14.73
C CYS A 226 17.27 -1.76 15.15
N ILE A 227 17.84 -2.37 16.20
CA ILE A 227 19.20 -2.11 16.63
C ILE A 227 20.21 -2.51 15.55
N ALA A 228 20.06 -3.71 14.99
CA ALA A 228 20.92 -4.20 13.92
C ALA A 228 20.83 -3.32 12.66
N LEU A 229 19.61 -2.92 12.26
CA LEU A 229 19.40 -2.01 11.15
C LEU A 229 19.97 -0.62 11.42
N ALA A 230 19.84 -0.07 12.63
CA ALA A 230 20.42 1.21 12.98
C ALA A 230 21.97 1.18 12.91
N ALA A 231 22.60 0.09 13.33
CA ALA A 231 24.04 -0.13 13.16
C ALA A 231 24.41 -0.23 11.66
N ALA A 232 23.65 -1.01 10.88
CA ALA A 232 23.86 -1.14 9.45
C ALA A 232 23.69 0.19 8.71
N VAL A 233 22.66 1.00 9.03
CA VAL A 233 22.44 2.34 8.46
C VAL A 233 23.61 3.26 8.76
N ARG A 234 24.12 3.25 9.99
CA ARG A 234 25.30 4.06 10.35
C ARG A 234 26.53 3.68 9.53
N ALA A 235 26.72 2.38 9.27
CA ALA A 235 27.89 1.84 8.61
C ALA A 235 27.84 1.94 7.07
N THR A 236 26.64 1.89 6.46
CA THR A 236 26.52 1.69 5.00
C THR A 236 25.86 2.85 4.26
N ILE A 237 25.13 3.71 4.94
CA ILE A 237 24.39 4.82 4.33
C ILE A 237 25.05 6.13 4.71
N ASP A 238 25.38 6.93 3.69
CA ASP A 238 25.88 8.29 3.89
C ASP A 238 24.74 9.29 3.95
N GLU A 239 24.98 10.43 4.61
CA GLU A 239 23.98 11.48 4.68
C GLU A 239 23.80 12.13 3.30
N SER A 240 22.57 12.24 2.89
CA SER A 240 22.17 12.93 1.66
C SER A 240 20.95 13.81 1.90
N ARG A 241 20.94 14.98 1.28
CA ARG A 241 19.85 15.96 1.35
C ARG A 241 19.57 16.48 -0.04
N ASP A 242 18.36 16.96 -0.25
CA ASP A 242 18.04 17.74 -1.44
C ASP A 242 18.25 19.23 -1.14
N PRO A 243 19.22 19.91 -1.79
CA PRO A 243 19.44 21.35 -1.61
C PRO A 243 18.21 22.21 -1.96
N HIS A 244 17.33 21.67 -2.82
CA HIS A 244 16.12 22.33 -3.31
C HIS A 244 14.85 21.84 -2.60
N ALA A 245 14.99 21.11 -1.48
CA ALA A 245 13.86 20.54 -0.74
C ALA A 245 12.84 21.61 -0.36
N LYS A 246 11.59 21.40 -0.75
CA LYS A 246 10.48 22.31 -0.47
C LYS A 246 10.08 22.27 1.01
N ARG A 247 9.37 23.32 1.47
CA ARG A 247 8.76 23.31 2.80
C ARG A 247 7.69 22.22 2.89
N ILE A 248 7.62 21.56 4.04
CA ILE A 248 6.61 20.55 4.33
C ILE A 248 5.26 21.25 4.43
N ASP A 249 4.25 20.72 3.75
CA ASP A 249 2.87 21.16 3.90
C ASP A 249 2.26 20.50 5.16
N ALA A 250 2.50 21.11 6.31
CA ALA A 250 1.93 20.62 7.56
C ALA A 250 0.40 20.76 7.62
N PRO A 251 -0.22 21.88 7.18
CA PRO A 251 -1.67 21.99 7.17
C PRO A 251 -2.35 20.94 6.30
N GLY A 252 -1.90 20.74 5.06
CA GLY A 252 -2.45 19.71 4.18
C GLY A 252 -2.30 18.31 4.75
N SER A 253 -1.14 17.99 5.34
CA SER A 253 -0.89 16.70 5.98
C SER A 253 -1.82 16.42 7.16
N VAL A 254 -2.06 17.43 8.01
CA VAL A 254 -2.97 17.32 9.17
C VAL A 254 -4.41 17.17 8.71
N LEU A 255 -4.86 17.97 7.74
CA LEU A 255 -6.22 17.90 7.20
C LEU A 255 -6.50 16.54 6.56
N PHE A 256 -5.59 16.05 5.72
CA PHE A 256 -5.69 14.74 5.10
C PHE A 256 -5.72 13.61 6.13
N GLY A 257 -4.78 13.62 7.08
CA GLY A 257 -4.68 12.59 8.12
C GLY A 257 -5.91 12.57 9.03
N ALA A 258 -6.41 13.74 9.43
CA ALA A 258 -7.62 13.85 10.26
C ALA A 258 -8.87 13.41 9.49
N ALA A 259 -9.00 13.80 8.21
CA ALA A 259 -10.11 13.34 7.36
C ALA A 259 -10.12 11.82 7.25
N LEU A 260 -8.97 11.22 6.94
CA LEU A 260 -8.82 9.77 6.84
C LEU A 260 -9.15 9.07 8.17
N ALA A 261 -8.60 9.55 9.29
CA ALA A 261 -8.81 8.97 10.61
C ALA A 261 -10.29 9.00 11.04
N LEU A 262 -10.98 10.13 10.84
CA LEU A 262 -12.40 10.25 11.16
C LEU A 262 -13.28 9.38 10.27
N GLY A 263 -12.98 9.29 8.97
CA GLY A 263 -13.70 8.41 8.05
C GLY A 263 -13.56 6.94 8.43
N ILE A 264 -12.36 6.50 8.78
CA ILE A 264 -12.09 5.13 9.25
C ILE A 264 -12.78 4.88 10.59
N TRP A 265 -12.72 5.83 11.51
CA TRP A 265 -13.43 5.70 12.79
C TRP A 265 -14.94 5.52 12.58
N ALA A 266 -15.53 6.32 11.71
CA ALA A 266 -16.95 6.18 11.40
C ALA A 266 -17.28 4.79 10.79
N LEU A 267 -16.43 4.26 9.91
CA LEU A 267 -16.61 2.95 9.30
C LEU A 267 -16.52 1.80 10.32
N ILE A 268 -15.53 1.83 11.21
CA ILE A 268 -15.32 0.79 12.24
C ILE A 268 -16.43 0.81 13.29
N ASP A 269 -16.93 1.99 13.62
CA ASP A 269 -17.92 2.20 14.69
C ASP A 269 -19.38 1.99 14.22
N ALA A 270 -19.64 2.16 12.92
CA ALA A 270 -20.98 2.10 12.35
C ALA A 270 -21.71 0.76 12.57
N PRO A 271 -21.09 -0.44 12.47
CA PRO A 271 -21.79 -1.70 12.70
C PRO A 271 -22.29 -1.88 14.13
N SER A 272 -21.59 -1.32 15.13
CA SER A 272 -21.94 -1.46 16.56
C SER A 272 -22.93 -0.40 17.05
N HIS A 273 -22.82 0.83 16.54
CA HIS A 273 -23.64 1.97 16.99
C HIS A 273 -24.77 2.37 16.02
N GLY A 274 -24.74 1.84 14.81
CA GLY A 274 -25.70 2.11 13.74
C GLY A 274 -25.21 3.13 12.70
N TRP A 275 -25.49 2.84 11.44
CA TRP A 275 -25.11 3.68 10.30
C TRP A 275 -25.76 5.08 10.30
N THR A 276 -26.97 5.18 10.85
CA THR A 276 -27.75 6.43 10.95
C THR A 276 -27.59 7.13 12.29
N ALA A 277 -26.79 6.60 13.21
CA ALA A 277 -26.56 7.22 14.51
C ALA A 277 -25.96 8.63 14.34
N PRO A 278 -26.41 9.62 15.12
CA PRO A 278 -25.94 11.01 15.00
C PRO A 278 -24.42 11.14 15.13
N GLY A 279 -23.79 10.34 15.99
CA GLY A 279 -22.33 10.29 16.16
C GLY A 279 -21.60 9.77 14.93
N THR A 280 -22.11 8.71 14.28
CA THR A 280 -21.56 8.15 13.06
C THR A 280 -21.67 9.12 11.89
N LEU A 281 -22.86 9.73 11.71
CA LEU A 281 -23.09 10.73 10.67
C LEU A 281 -22.24 11.99 10.89
N ALA A 282 -22.07 12.44 12.13
CA ALA A 282 -21.22 13.58 12.46
C ALA A 282 -19.74 13.31 12.11
N ARG A 283 -19.23 12.10 12.35
CA ARG A 283 -17.85 11.71 11.97
C ARG A 283 -17.69 11.67 10.44
N PHE A 284 -18.65 11.11 9.70
CA PHE A 284 -18.60 11.14 8.23
C PHE A 284 -18.66 12.57 7.69
N ALA A 285 -19.54 13.41 8.24
CA ALA A 285 -19.64 14.82 7.85
C ALA A 285 -18.34 15.58 8.15
N ALA A 286 -17.75 15.37 9.33
CA ALA A 286 -16.48 15.97 9.70
C ALA A 286 -15.33 15.47 8.79
N SER A 287 -15.27 14.17 8.48
CA SER A 287 -14.30 13.61 7.53
C SER A 287 -14.44 14.26 6.16
N ALA A 288 -15.66 14.38 5.63
CA ALA A 288 -15.93 15.03 4.35
C ALA A 288 -15.56 16.52 4.36
N ALA A 289 -15.88 17.24 5.44
CA ALA A 289 -15.53 18.65 5.60
C ALA A 289 -14.02 18.88 5.65
N LEU A 290 -13.28 18.04 6.39
CA LEU A 290 -11.81 18.09 6.44
C LEU A 290 -11.19 17.72 5.09
N GLY A 291 -11.74 16.74 4.37
CA GLY A 291 -11.32 16.40 3.01
C GLY A 291 -11.55 17.56 2.03
N ALA A 292 -12.69 18.23 2.11
CA ALA A 292 -12.96 19.43 1.32
C ALA A 292 -12.01 20.58 1.69
N ALA A 293 -11.74 20.79 2.98
CA ALA A 293 -10.76 21.77 3.46
C ALA A 293 -9.33 21.45 2.98
N PHE A 294 -8.95 20.17 2.96
CA PHE A 294 -7.69 19.72 2.36
C PHE A 294 -7.60 20.11 0.88
N VAL A 295 -8.61 19.78 0.08
CA VAL A 295 -8.63 20.12 -1.36
C VAL A 295 -8.60 21.65 -1.56
N ALA A 296 -9.31 22.41 -0.72
CA ALA A 296 -9.28 23.87 -0.76
C ALA A 296 -7.90 24.43 -0.40
N ALA A 297 -7.28 23.90 0.65
CA ALA A 297 -5.92 24.28 1.05
C ALA A 297 -4.90 24.02 -0.06
N GLU A 298 -4.94 22.82 -0.71
CA GLU A 298 -4.07 22.48 -1.84
C GLU A 298 -4.27 23.41 -3.04
N ARG A 299 -5.49 23.90 -3.31
CA ARG A 299 -5.78 24.84 -4.39
C ARG A 299 -5.26 26.26 -4.12
N TRP A 300 -5.25 26.69 -2.86
CA TRP A 300 -4.87 28.05 -2.48
C TRP A 300 -3.38 28.18 -2.15
N GLN A 301 -2.72 27.06 -1.88
CA GLN A 301 -1.29 27.06 -1.59
C GLN A 301 -0.45 27.32 -2.84
N ARG A 302 0.56 28.18 -2.71
CA ARG A 302 1.53 28.44 -3.80
C ARG A 302 2.41 27.22 -4.13
N ARG A 303 2.51 26.26 -3.21
CA ARG A 303 3.33 25.04 -3.34
C ARG A 303 2.60 23.86 -2.73
N PRO A 304 1.61 23.33 -3.43
CA PRO A 304 0.80 22.23 -2.93
C PRO A 304 1.64 20.96 -2.78
N MET A 305 1.25 20.12 -1.80
CA MET A 305 1.80 18.79 -1.58
C MET A 305 1.44 17.88 -2.76
N ILE A 306 0.23 18.03 -3.27
CA ILE A 306 -0.34 17.28 -4.39
C ILE A 306 -0.69 18.25 -5.52
N ASP A 307 -0.12 18.03 -6.71
CA ASP A 307 -0.53 18.77 -7.91
C ASP A 307 -1.90 18.27 -8.40
N LEU A 308 -2.94 19.02 -8.06
CA LEU A 308 -4.31 18.67 -8.44
C LEU A 308 -4.54 18.66 -9.96
N ALA A 309 -3.68 19.31 -10.76
CA ALA A 309 -3.77 19.27 -12.22
C ALA A 309 -3.55 17.87 -12.78
N LEU A 310 -2.80 17.01 -12.08
CA LEU A 310 -2.62 15.61 -12.47
C LEU A 310 -3.93 14.82 -12.47
N PHE A 311 -4.86 15.19 -11.61
CA PHE A 311 -6.17 14.52 -11.52
C PHE A 311 -7.12 14.93 -12.66
N CYS A 312 -6.76 15.92 -13.46
CA CYS A 312 -7.47 16.22 -14.72
C CYS A 312 -7.05 15.27 -15.86
N ALA A 313 -5.95 14.55 -15.71
CA ALA A 313 -5.48 13.61 -16.73
C ALA A 313 -6.12 12.21 -16.53
N PRO A 314 -6.99 11.73 -17.45
CA PRO A 314 -7.70 10.46 -17.28
C PRO A 314 -6.77 9.27 -17.07
N ARG A 315 -5.60 9.26 -17.72
CA ARG A 315 -4.59 8.21 -17.57
C ARG A 315 -4.01 8.15 -16.15
N PHE A 316 -3.75 9.29 -15.54
CA PHE A 316 -3.25 9.37 -14.16
C PHE A 316 -4.31 8.87 -13.17
N VAL A 317 -5.55 9.35 -13.32
CA VAL A 317 -6.70 8.90 -12.49
C VAL A 317 -6.94 7.40 -12.65
N GLY A 318 -6.89 6.88 -13.89
CA GLY A 318 -7.04 5.46 -14.15
C GLY A 318 -5.93 4.62 -13.52
N ALA A 319 -4.68 5.09 -13.55
CA ALA A 319 -3.55 4.41 -12.90
C ALA A 319 -3.67 4.44 -11.36
N LEU A 320 -4.14 5.55 -10.77
CA LEU A 320 -4.43 5.64 -9.33
C LEU A 320 -5.62 4.74 -8.95
N LEU A 321 -6.67 4.66 -9.76
CA LEU A 321 -7.79 3.75 -9.55
C LEU A 321 -7.33 2.30 -9.60
N ALA A 322 -6.40 1.95 -10.48
CA ALA A 322 -5.81 0.61 -10.52
C ALA A 322 -5.04 0.30 -9.24
N MET A 323 -4.24 1.26 -8.73
CA MET A 323 -3.54 1.13 -7.45
C MET A 323 -4.52 0.98 -6.28
N PHE A 324 -5.58 1.81 -6.24
CA PHE A 324 -6.61 1.75 -5.22
C PHE A 324 -7.33 0.39 -5.25
N GLY A 325 -7.80 -0.05 -6.43
CA GLY A 325 -8.50 -1.33 -6.60
C GLY A 325 -7.63 -2.53 -6.23
N TYR A 326 -6.37 -2.54 -6.63
CA TYR A 326 -5.40 -3.56 -6.22
C TYR A 326 -5.26 -3.62 -4.70
N ALA A 327 -5.02 -2.49 -4.07
CA ALA A 327 -4.80 -2.43 -2.63
C ALA A 327 -6.07 -2.76 -1.83
N ALA A 328 -7.22 -2.23 -2.24
CA ALA A 328 -8.50 -2.46 -1.57
C ALA A 328 -9.01 -3.91 -1.71
N CYS A 329 -8.78 -4.56 -2.86
CA CYS A 329 -9.40 -5.86 -3.15
C CYS A 329 -8.47 -7.05 -2.95
N ALA A 330 -7.15 -6.88 -3.03
CA ALA A 330 -6.21 -7.97 -2.87
C ALA A 330 -5.40 -7.89 -1.58
N GLN A 331 -4.85 -6.72 -1.23
CA GLN A 331 -4.02 -6.62 -0.03
C GLN A 331 -4.82 -6.72 1.26
N VAL A 332 -6.08 -6.30 1.27
CA VAL A 332 -6.98 -6.49 2.42
C VAL A 332 -7.24 -7.97 2.73
N MET A 333 -7.12 -8.84 1.75
CA MET A 333 -7.16 -10.30 1.95
C MET A 333 -6.12 -10.79 2.96
N MET A 334 -4.97 -10.13 3.05
CA MET A 334 -3.95 -10.44 4.05
C MET A 334 -4.43 -10.19 5.49
N THR A 335 -5.48 -9.40 5.69
CA THR A 335 -6.08 -9.13 7.01
C THR A 335 -7.20 -10.11 7.35
N PHE A 336 -8.17 -10.31 6.45
CA PHE A 336 -9.37 -11.09 6.76
C PHE A 336 -9.24 -12.59 6.47
N LEU A 337 -8.39 -12.96 5.54
CA LEU A 337 -8.23 -14.36 5.15
C LEU A 337 -7.65 -15.23 6.30
N PRO A 338 -6.60 -14.82 7.05
CA PRO A 338 -6.15 -15.58 8.21
C PRO A 338 -7.23 -15.75 9.26
N LEU A 339 -8.07 -14.73 9.45
CA LEU A 339 -9.20 -14.77 10.38
C LEU A 339 -10.24 -15.81 9.92
N TYR A 340 -10.59 -15.81 8.63
CA TYR A 340 -11.49 -16.80 8.03
C TYR A 340 -10.92 -18.23 8.15
N LEU A 341 -9.63 -18.45 7.93
CA LEU A 341 -9.02 -19.77 8.06
C LEU A 341 -9.07 -20.28 9.51
N GLN A 342 -8.91 -19.38 10.48
CA GLN A 342 -8.98 -19.75 11.90
C GLN A 342 -10.43 -19.99 12.36
N ILE A 343 -11.40 -19.16 11.97
CA ILE A 343 -12.80 -19.32 12.41
C ILE A 343 -13.55 -20.33 11.55
N GLY A 344 -13.47 -20.19 10.22
CA GLY A 344 -14.24 -21.00 9.28
C GLY A 344 -13.77 -22.44 9.18
N PHE A 345 -12.45 -22.65 9.20
CA PHE A 345 -11.85 -24.00 9.15
C PHE A 345 -11.34 -24.51 10.50
N GLY A 346 -11.40 -23.72 11.56
CA GLY A 346 -10.85 -24.08 12.87
C GLY A 346 -9.34 -24.30 12.87
N MET A 347 -8.60 -23.68 11.92
CA MET A 347 -7.16 -23.83 11.81
C MET A 347 -6.44 -23.15 12.96
N SER A 348 -5.31 -23.75 13.40
CA SER A 348 -4.40 -23.07 14.31
C SER A 348 -3.77 -21.83 13.65
N ALA A 349 -3.14 -20.94 14.40
CA ALA A 349 -2.49 -19.76 13.86
C ALA A 349 -1.39 -20.11 12.85
N ILE A 350 -0.61 -21.17 13.10
CA ILE A 350 0.41 -21.62 12.16
C ILE A 350 -0.18 -22.26 10.91
N ASP A 351 -1.24 -23.06 11.05
CA ASP A 351 -1.94 -23.68 9.91
C ASP A 351 -2.60 -22.62 9.03
N ALA A 352 -3.17 -21.57 9.63
CA ALA A 352 -3.69 -20.43 8.90
C ALA A 352 -2.58 -19.66 8.17
N GLY A 353 -1.40 -19.50 8.80
CA GLY A 353 -0.22 -18.93 8.15
C GLY A 353 0.24 -19.76 6.94
N LEU A 354 0.31 -21.09 7.09
CA LEU A 354 0.58 -22.03 6.00
C LEU A 354 -0.52 -21.96 4.92
N GLY A 355 -1.76 -21.85 5.35
CA GLY A 355 -2.92 -21.69 4.48
C GLY A 355 -2.91 -20.39 3.65
N MET A 356 -2.07 -19.42 3.97
CA MET A 356 -1.85 -18.21 3.16
C MET A 356 -0.85 -18.41 2.01
N LEU A 357 -0.07 -19.49 2.01
CA LEU A 357 0.99 -19.72 1.01
C LEU A 357 0.50 -19.71 -0.43
N PRO A 358 -0.65 -20.28 -0.84
CA PRO A 358 -1.10 -20.22 -2.22
C PRO A 358 -1.24 -18.80 -2.75
N PHE A 359 -1.81 -17.89 -1.95
CA PHE A 359 -1.91 -16.48 -2.28
C PHE A 359 -0.52 -15.81 -2.37
N ALA A 360 0.33 -16.05 -1.37
CA ALA A 360 1.64 -15.43 -1.27
C ALA A 360 2.60 -15.87 -2.39
N LEU A 361 2.63 -17.17 -2.71
CA LEU A 361 3.44 -17.71 -3.80
C LEU A 361 2.98 -17.19 -5.17
N ALA A 362 1.65 -17.14 -5.39
CA ALA A 362 1.10 -16.56 -6.61
C ALA A 362 1.46 -15.07 -6.76
N MET A 363 1.49 -14.32 -5.66
CA MET A 363 1.91 -12.92 -5.64
C MET A 363 3.41 -12.73 -5.93
N ILE A 364 4.27 -13.70 -5.59
CA ILE A 364 5.71 -13.68 -5.94
C ILE A 364 5.92 -13.94 -7.44
N VAL A 365 5.15 -14.84 -8.04
CA VAL A 365 5.23 -15.18 -9.47
C VAL A 365 4.61 -14.08 -10.35
N GLY A 366 3.58 -13.41 -9.85
CA GLY A 366 2.80 -12.42 -10.58
C GLY A 366 3.60 -11.30 -11.24
N PRO A 367 4.61 -10.67 -10.61
CA PRO A 367 5.42 -9.64 -11.27
C PRO A 367 6.14 -10.11 -12.53
N SER A 368 6.56 -11.37 -12.59
CA SER A 368 7.16 -11.96 -13.79
C SER A 368 6.14 -12.07 -14.92
N LEU A 369 4.91 -12.48 -14.58
CA LEU A 369 3.79 -12.51 -15.52
C LEU A 369 3.41 -11.10 -15.99
N GLY A 370 3.38 -10.14 -15.07
CA GLY A 370 3.15 -8.72 -15.36
C GLY A 370 4.19 -8.16 -16.34
N ALA A 371 5.47 -8.43 -16.09
CA ALA A 371 6.56 -8.02 -16.98
C ALA A 371 6.43 -8.63 -18.38
N ALA A 372 6.13 -9.94 -18.47
CA ALA A 372 5.91 -10.62 -19.75
C ALA A 372 4.68 -10.07 -20.50
N LEU A 373 3.62 -9.74 -19.79
CA LEU A 373 2.41 -9.15 -20.35
C LEU A 373 2.65 -7.71 -20.80
N SER A 374 3.35 -6.90 -20.00
CA SER A 374 3.72 -5.51 -20.30
C SER A 374 4.63 -5.37 -21.52
N ALA A 375 5.41 -6.42 -21.86
CA ALA A 375 6.21 -6.47 -23.07
C ALA A 375 5.36 -6.64 -24.36
N ARG A 376 4.10 -7.09 -24.24
CA ARG A 376 3.24 -7.47 -25.36
C ARG A 376 1.92 -6.70 -25.41
N ALA A 377 1.53 -6.04 -24.34
CA ALA A 377 0.23 -5.39 -24.20
C ALA A 377 0.36 -3.98 -23.60
N PRO A 378 -0.53 -3.03 -23.98
CA PRO A 378 -0.54 -1.69 -23.41
C PRO A 378 -0.90 -1.72 -21.92
N ALA A 379 -0.46 -0.71 -21.16
CA ALA A 379 -0.68 -0.61 -19.71
C ALA A 379 -2.16 -0.76 -19.32
N ALA A 380 -3.09 -0.19 -20.09
CA ALA A 380 -4.53 -0.33 -19.88
C ALA A 380 -5.00 -1.81 -19.82
N THR A 381 -4.44 -2.65 -20.70
CA THR A 381 -4.75 -4.08 -20.72
C THR A 381 -4.13 -4.80 -19.53
N VAL A 382 -2.86 -4.52 -19.20
CA VAL A 382 -2.17 -5.15 -18.08
C VAL A 382 -2.88 -4.85 -16.76
N LEU A 383 -3.17 -3.57 -16.51
CA LEU A 383 -3.87 -3.13 -15.30
C LEU A 383 -5.30 -3.69 -15.23
N GLY A 384 -6.03 -3.66 -16.34
CA GLY A 384 -7.38 -4.21 -16.41
C GLY A 384 -7.41 -5.73 -16.21
N CYS A 385 -6.47 -6.49 -16.79
CA CYS A 385 -6.37 -7.94 -16.61
C CYS A 385 -6.00 -8.30 -15.16
N GLY A 386 -5.06 -7.58 -14.54
CA GLY A 386 -4.70 -7.78 -13.14
C GLY A 386 -5.89 -7.58 -12.19
N LEU A 387 -6.66 -6.49 -12.37
CA LEU A 387 -7.87 -6.24 -11.59
C LEU A 387 -8.97 -7.28 -11.87
N ALA A 388 -9.14 -7.71 -13.12
CA ALA A 388 -10.10 -8.75 -13.47
C ALA A 388 -9.75 -10.09 -12.80
N LEU A 389 -8.46 -10.47 -12.77
CA LEU A 389 -8.01 -11.67 -12.04
C LEU A 389 -8.30 -11.56 -10.55
N ILE A 390 -8.06 -10.39 -9.92
CA ILE A 390 -8.43 -10.17 -8.51
C ILE A 390 -9.94 -10.35 -8.32
N GLY A 391 -10.76 -9.76 -9.18
CA GLY A 391 -12.20 -9.86 -9.09
C GLY A 391 -12.70 -11.31 -9.23
N ILE A 392 -12.24 -12.03 -10.26
CA ILE A 392 -12.56 -13.43 -10.50
C ILE A 392 -12.11 -14.32 -9.33
N GLY A 393 -10.88 -14.11 -8.84
CA GLY A 393 -10.35 -14.87 -7.72
C GLY A 393 -11.13 -14.64 -6.42
N ASN A 394 -11.55 -13.39 -6.14
CA ASN A 394 -12.39 -13.08 -4.99
C ASN A 394 -13.77 -13.72 -5.11
N PHE A 395 -14.42 -13.71 -6.29
CA PHE A 395 -15.67 -14.43 -6.51
C PHE A 395 -15.51 -15.95 -6.39
N ALA A 396 -14.42 -16.51 -6.93
CA ALA A 396 -14.13 -17.93 -6.78
C ALA A 396 -13.93 -18.32 -5.30
N THR A 397 -13.16 -17.53 -4.55
CA THR A 397 -12.99 -17.75 -3.11
C THR A 397 -14.31 -17.60 -2.37
N ALA A 398 -15.14 -16.59 -2.71
CA ALA A 398 -16.46 -16.38 -2.11
C ALA A 398 -17.40 -17.56 -2.34
N ALA A 399 -17.47 -18.06 -3.56
CA ALA A 399 -18.32 -19.22 -3.91
C ALA A 399 -17.89 -20.50 -3.18
N LEU A 400 -16.61 -20.61 -2.83
CA LEU A 400 -16.02 -21.78 -2.20
C LEU A 400 -15.82 -21.61 -0.69
N ALA A 401 -16.14 -20.43 -0.12
CA ALA A 401 -15.94 -20.13 1.31
C ALA A 401 -16.77 -21.02 2.25
N GLY A 402 -17.89 -21.58 1.77
CA GLY A 402 -18.69 -22.57 2.50
C GLY A 402 -18.27 -24.03 2.26
N ALA A 403 -17.29 -24.28 1.38
CA ALA A 403 -16.84 -25.63 1.07
C ALA A 403 -16.03 -26.24 2.22
N SER A 404 -16.22 -27.53 2.47
CA SER A 404 -15.47 -28.28 3.49
C SER A 404 -14.00 -28.54 3.10
N HIS A 405 -13.60 -28.21 1.89
CA HIS A 405 -12.28 -28.51 1.34
C HIS A 405 -11.45 -27.24 1.12
N TYR A 406 -10.43 -27.05 1.93
CA TYR A 406 -9.49 -25.93 1.83
C TYR A 406 -8.85 -25.80 0.43
N GLY A 407 -8.54 -26.93 -0.26
CA GLY A 407 -7.89 -26.90 -1.57
C GLY A 407 -8.66 -26.10 -2.64
N LEU A 408 -9.99 -26.06 -2.55
CA LEU A 408 -10.84 -25.27 -3.47
C LEU A 408 -10.71 -23.77 -3.18
N VAL A 409 -10.70 -23.40 -1.90
CA VAL A 409 -10.48 -22.01 -1.47
C VAL A 409 -9.09 -21.52 -1.89
N ALA A 410 -8.09 -22.40 -1.74
CA ALA A 410 -6.70 -22.12 -2.14
C ALA A 410 -6.58 -21.78 -3.65
N LEU A 411 -7.38 -22.41 -4.51
CA LEU A 411 -7.40 -22.09 -5.94
C LEU A 411 -7.88 -20.65 -6.21
N GLY A 412 -8.96 -20.21 -5.56
CA GLY A 412 -9.42 -18.82 -5.64
C GLY A 412 -8.36 -17.83 -5.13
N MET A 413 -7.71 -18.17 -4.00
CA MET A 413 -6.59 -17.39 -3.44
C MET A 413 -5.43 -17.26 -4.42
N MET A 414 -5.05 -18.31 -5.14
CA MET A 414 -3.99 -18.27 -6.16
C MET A 414 -4.34 -17.31 -7.29
N ILE A 415 -5.60 -17.33 -7.78
CA ILE A 415 -6.04 -16.44 -8.85
C ILE A 415 -5.95 -14.97 -8.39
N THR A 416 -6.44 -14.65 -7.18
CA THR A 416 -6.32 -13.31 -6.59
C THR A 416 -4.86 -12.91 -6.42
N GLY A 417 -4.02 -13.83 -5.92
CA GLY A 417 -2.58 -13.61 -5.73
C GLY A 417 -1.83 -13.32 -7.03
N CYS A 418 -2.16 -14.03 -8.13
CA CYS A 418 -1.59 -13.75 -9.45
C CYS A 418 -1.95 -12.33 -9.93
N GLY A 419 -3.22 -11.95 -9.85
CA GLY A 419 -3.67 -10.59 -10.18
C GLY A 419 -2.97 -9.52 -9.34
N ALA A 420 -2.86 -9.77 -8.03
CA ALA A 420 -2.16 -8.90 -7.09
C ALA A 420 -0.67 -8.74 -7.44
N GLY A 421 0.00 -9.83 -7.78
CA GLY A 421 1.40 -9.83 -8.17
C GLY A 421 1.66 -9.05 -9.46
N ILE A 422 0.81 -9.22 -10.48
CA ILE A 422 0.88 -8.43 -11.73
C ILE A 422 0.79 -6.94 -11.40
N LEU A 423 -0.18 -6.54 -10.57
CA LEU A 423 -0.43 -5.13 -10.28
C LEU A 423 0.57 -4.48 -9.32
N ASN A 424 1.26 -5.25 -8.48
CA ASN A 424 2.15 -4.73 -7.44
C ASN A 424 3.25 -3.79 -7.98
N GLY A 425 3.81 -4.07 -9.18
CA GLY A 425 4.80 -3.20 -9.83
C GLY A 425 4.22 -2.34 -10.96
N ASP A 426 3.26 -2.89 -11.72
CA ASP A 426 2.79 -2.25 -12.94
C ASP A 426 1.88 -1.04 -12.67
N THR A 427 1.16 -1.00 -11.55
CA THR A 427 0.43 0.21 -11.10
C THR A 427 1.38 1.38 -10.83
N GLN A 428 2.48 1.11 -10.13
CA GLN A 428 3.51 2.12 -9.85
C GLN A 428 4.14 2.65 -11.13
N LYS A 429 4.51 1.76 -12.08
CA LYS A 429 5.06 2.13 -13.39
C LYS A 429 4.07 3.00 -14.18
N ALA A 430 2.80 2.63 -14.19
CA ALA A 430 1.76 3.36 -14.91
C ALA A 430 1.57 4.78 -14.36
N ILE A 431 1.57 4.96 -13.04
CA ILE A 431 1.49 6.27 -12.38
C ILE A 431 2.72 7.12 -12.73
N MET A 432 3.93 6.54 -12.63
CA MET A 432 5.18 7.24 -12.95
C MET A 432 5.28 7.66 -14.42
N ALA A 433 4.72 6.87 -15.34
CA ALA A 433 4.69 7.18 -16.76
C ALA A 433 3.78 8.39 -17.11
N CYS A 434 2.91 8.81 -16.20
CA CYS A 434 2.01 9.94 -16.40
C CYS A 434 2.61 11.29 -15.98
N VAL A 435 3.81 11.31 -15.40
CA VAL A 435 4.43 12.53 -14.86
C VAL A 435 5.84 12.72 -15.42
N PRO A 436 6.29 13.98 -15.57
CA PRO A 436 7.66 14.26 -16.01
C PRO A 436 8.68 13.80 -14.95
N PRO A 437 9.94 13.51 -15.35
CA PRO A 437 10.99 12.98 -14.47
C PRO A 437 11.21 13.80 -13.19
N GLU A 438 11.07 15.12 -13.27
CA GLU A 438 11.28 16.05 -12.13
C GLU A 438 10.20 15.90 -11.04
N ARG A 439 9.05 15.29 -11.36
CA ARG A 439 7.90 15.11 -10.47
C ARG A 439 7.67 13.68 -10.02
N THR A 440 8.55 12.76 -10.38
CA THR A 440 8.42 11.33 -10.04
C THR A 440 8.38 11.07 -8.52
N GLY A 441 9.10 11.86 -7.72
CA GLY A 441 9.06 11.77 -6.26
C GLY A 441 7.66 12.05 -5.70
N MET A 442 6.98 13.12 -6.19
CA MET A 442 5.62 13.44 -5.79
C MET A 442 4.64 12.34 -6.24
N ALA A 443 4.74 11.85 -7.47
CA ALA A 443 3.89 10.78 -7.98
C ALA A 443 4.07 9.46 -7.20
N SER A 444 5.29 9.15 -6.76
CA SER A 444 5.58 8.01 -5.88
C SER A 444 4.91 8.17 -4.53
N GLY A 445 4.97 9.36 -3.95
CA GLY A 445 4.29 9.68 -2.70
C GLY A 445 2.77 9.53 -2.82
N ILE A 446 2.15 10.10 -3.88
CA ILE A 446 0.71 9.98 -4.15
C ILE A 446 0.32 8.50 -4.32
N SER A 447 1.08 7.74 -5.11
CA SER A 447 0.84 6.31 -5.35
C SER A 447 0.85 5.51 -4.04
N THR A 448 1.87 5.71 -3.22
CA THR A 448 2.03 4.98 -1.95
C THR A 448 0.94 5.39 -0.95
N THR A 449 0.62 6.68 -0.84
CA THR A 449 -0.49 7.18 -0.02
C THR A 449 -1.83 6.60 -0.47
N THR A 450 -2.10 6.57 -1.79
CA THR A 450 -3.29 5.94 -2.36
C THR A 450 -3.38 4.47 -1.98
N ARG A 451 -2.29 3.72 -2.07
CA ARG A 451 -2.23 2.30 -1.69
C ARG A 451 -2.63 2.09 -0.24
N PHE A 452 -2.02 2.79 0.70
CA PHE A 452 -2.30 2.58 2.12
C PHE A 452 -3.64 3.15 2.57
N SER A 453 -4.08 4.27 1.99
CA SER A 453 -5.45 4.77 2.18
C SER A 453 -6.49 3.77 1.67
N ALA A 454 -6.23 3.11 0.53
CA ALA A 454 -7.11 2.06 0.00
C ALA A 454 -7.21 0.86 0.94
N ILE A 455 -6.08 0.40 1.49
CA ILE A 455 -6.05 -0.74 2.42
C ILE A 455 -6.90 -0.40 3.66
N VAL A 456 -6.63 0.73 4.31
CA VAL A 456 -7.33 1.08 5.56
C VAL A 456 -8.81 1.34 5.34
N THR A 457 -9.18 2.02 4.25
CA THR A 457 -10.59 2.22 3.88
C THR A 457 -11.28 0.89 3.60
N SER A 458 -10.60 -0.03 2.92
CA SER A 458 -11.15 -1.35 2.61
C SER A 458 -11.30 -2.23 3.86
N VAL A 459 -10.37 -2.15 4.81
CA VAL A 459 -10.52 -2.84 6.11
C VAL A 459 -11.79 -2.38 6.79
N GLY A 460 -12.03 -1.07 6.91
CA GLY A 460 -13.23 -0.55 7.53
C GLY A 460 -14.53 -0.91 6.76
N VAL A 461 -14.54 -0.78 5.43
CA VAL A 461 -15.74 -1.08 4.62
C VAL A 461 -16.04 -2.57 4.59
N LEU A 462 -15.05 -3.41 4.31
CA LEU A 462 -15.25 -4.86 4.21
C LEU A 462 -15.43 -5.50 5.58
N GLY A 463 -14.82 -4.94 6.64
CA GLY A 463 -15.06 -5.32 8.02
C GLY A 463 -16.51 -5.08 8.43
N ALA A 464 -17.05 -3.90 8.09
CA ALA A 464 -18.44 -3.58 8.33
C ALA A 464 -19.40 -4.51 7.56
N VAL A 465 -19.11 -4.80 6.28
CA VAL A 465 -19.89 -5.78 5.48
C VAL A 465 -19.79 -7.17 6.11
N LEU A 466 -18.60 -7.59 6.52
CA LEU A 466 -18.38 -8.88 7.18
C LEU A 466 -19.24 -8.99 8.45
N ALA A 467 -19.22 -7.98 9.31
CA ALA A 467 -19.97 -7.95 10.56
C ALA A 467 -21.47 -8.04 10.34
N GLU A 468 -22.02 -7.18 9.49
CA GLU A 468 -23.44 -7.11 9.17
C GLU A 468 -23.95 -8.42 8.55
N GLN A 469 -23.21 -8.95 7.56
CA GLN A 469 -23.63 -10.15 6.84
C GLN A 469 -23.44 -11.44 7.68
N THR A 470 -22.46 -11.47 8.57
CA THR A 470 -22.31 -12.57 9.53
C THR A 470 -23.50 -12.59 10.51
N HIS A 471 -23.88 -11.41 11.03
CA HIS A 471 -25.06 -11.30 11.89
C HIS A 471 -26.34 -11.74 11.16
N ALA A 472 -26.58 -11.21 9.96
CA ALA A 472 -27.75 -11.56 9.15
C ALA A 472 -27.81 -13.08 8.83
N ALA A 473 -26.67 -13.68 8.48
CA ALA A 473 -26.58 -15.11 8.17
C ALA A 473 -26.86 -16.00 9.41
N LEU A 474 -26.38 -15.61 10.58
CA LEU A 474 -26.66 -16.31 11.84
C LEU A 474 -28.12 -16.12 12.25
N ALA A 475 -28.63 -14.90 12.24
CA ALA A 475 -30.03 -14.61 12.57
C ALA A 475 -31.01 -15.43 11.69
N ALA A 476 -30.74 -15.53 10.37
CA ALA A 476 -31.54 -16.34 9.47
C ALA A 476 -31.53 -17.85 9.85
N ARG A 477 -30.38 -18.39 10.29
CA ARG A 477 -30.25 -19.80 10.69
C ARG A 477 -30.98 -20.13 12.01
N VAL A 478 -31.14 -19.16 12.90
CA VAL A 478 -31.79 -19.32 14.20
C VAL A 478 -33.17 -18.66 14.27
N ALA A 479 -33.72 -18.20 13.16
CA ALA A 479 -34.98 -17.46 13.09
C ALA A 479 -36.16 -18.16 13.80
N HIS A 480 -36.17 -19.50 13.81
CA HIS A 480 -37.22 -20.31 14.44
C HIS A 480 -36.92 -20.66 15.92
N ALA A 481 -35.82 -20.18 16.49
CA ALA A 481 -35.40 -20.48 17.87
C ALA A 481 -35.16 -19.17 18.65
N PRO A 482 -36.20 -18.59 19.30
CA PRO A 482 -36.10 -17.29 19.98
C PRO A 482 -34.97 -17.20 21.02
N ALA A 483 -34.70 -18.29 21.73
CA ALA A 483 -33.60 -18.37 22.72
C ALA A 483 -32.21 -18.26 22.05
N LEU A 484 -32.03 -18.79 20.86
CA LEU A 484 -30.79 -18.68 20.09
C LEU A 484 -30.67 -17.30 19.46
N LEU A 485 -31.79 -16.73 18.98
CA LEU A 485 -31.81 -15.37 18.42
C LEU A 485 -31.43 -14.33 19.48
N GLY A 486 -31.95 -14.45 20.70
CA GLY A 486 -31.60 -13.58 21.83
C GLY A 486 -30.15 -13.72 22.30
N ALA A 487 -29.51 -14.85 22.00
CA ALA A 487 -28.10 -15.08 22.30
C ALA A 487 -27.12 -14.50 21.25
N LEU A 488 -27.60 -14.03 20.09
CA LEU A 488 -26.84 -13.27 19.11
C LEU A 488 -26.71 -11.81 19.52
N ASP A 489 -26.34 -11.58 20.75
CA ASP A 489 -26.16 -10.24 21.30
C ASP A 489 -24.88 -9.57 20.76
N PRO A 490 -24.69 -8.27 20.96
CA PRO A 490 -23.48 -7.56 20.52
C PRO A 490 -22.18 -8.14 21.06
N HIS A 491 -22.20 -8.73 22.27
CA HIS A 491 -21.03 -9.35 22.87
C HIS A 491 -20.63 -10.64 22.11
N PHE A 492 -21.60 -11.52 21.84
CA PHE A 492 -21.38 -12.73 21.05
C PHE A 492 -20.83 -12.39 19.66
N MET A 493 -21.49 -11.45 18.95
CA MET A 493 -21.08 -11.05 17.61
C MET A 493 -19.67 -10.45 17.59
N SER A 494 -19.38 -9.58 18.54
CA SER A 494 -18.06 -8.95 18.65
C SER A 494 -16.95 -9.97 18.91
N SER A 495 -17.16 -10.90 19.85
CA SER A 495 -16.19 -11.96 20.19
C SER A 495 -15.98 -12.94 19.03
N LEU A 496 -17.07 -13.34 18.35
CA LEU A 496 -16.99 -14.20 17.16
C LEU A 496 -16.18 -13.55 16.05
N LEU A 497 -16.51 -12.30 15.70
CA LEU A 497 -15.83 -11.56 14.62
C LEU A 497 -14.37 -11.26 14.97
N ALA A 498 -14.05 -11.10 16.26
CA ALA A 498 -12.67 -10.95 16.73
C ALA A 498 -11.86 -12.27 16.69
N GLY A 499 -12.51 -13.40 16.38
CA GLY A 499 -11.86 -14.71 16.30
C GLY A 499 -11.80 -15.48 17.61
N ASP A 500 -12.59 -15.08 18.61
CA ASP A 500 -12.67 -15.76 19.91
C ASP A 500 -14.05 -16.42 20.11
N LEU A 501 -14.25 -17.54 19.41
CA LEU A 501 -15.48 -18.31 19.53
C LEU A 501 -15.69 -18.85 20.96
N ALA A 502 -14.62 -19.19 21.67
CA ALA A 502 -14.71 -19.67 23.04
C ALA A 502 -15.28 -18.60 23.98
N GLN A 503 -14.81 -17.35 23.85
CA GLN A 503 -15.34 -16.22 24.59
C GLN A 503 -16.78 -15.88 24.16
N ALA A 504 -17.08 -16.00 22.87
CA ALA A 504 -18.43 -15.74 22.35
C ALA A 504 -19.50 -16.62 22.99
N ILE A 505 -19.18 -17.90 23.26
CA ILE A 505 -20.10 -18.85 23.91
C ILE A 505 -20.01 -18.86 25.42
N CYS A 506 -19.03 -18.16 26.02
CA CYS A 506 -18.82 -18.12 27.47
C CYS A 506 -20.05 -17.48 28.15
N GLY A 507 -20.55 -18.13 29.17
CA GLY A 507 -21.73 -17.67 29.91
C GLY A 507 -23.08 -18.03 29.31
N LEU A 508 -23.12 -18.62 28.12
CA LEU A 508 -24.37 -19.13 27.54
C LEU A 508 -24.75 -20.49 28.13
N PRO A 509 -26.07 -20.83 28.19
CA PRO A 509 -26.51 -22.16 28.55
C PRO A 509 -25.82 -23.23 27.68
N PRO A 510 -25.42 -24.40 28.24
CA PRO A 510 -24.60 -25.38 27.53
C PRO A 510 -25.16 -25.81 26.15
N ARG A 511 -26.49 -26.00 26.05
CA ARG A 511 -27.15 -26.35 24.78
C ARG A 511 -27.13 -25.22 23.77
N THR A 512 -27.37 -23.98 24.22
CA THR A 512 -27.32 -22.78 23.37
C THR A 512 -25.89 -22.56 22.87
N GLY A 513 -24.90 -22.62 23.78
CA GLY A 513 -23.48 -22.46 23.43
C GLY A 513 -23.00 -23.52 22.42
N ALA A 514 -23.35 -24.81 22.64
CA ALA A 514 -22.98 -25.88 21.73
C ALA A 514 -23.60 -25.70 20.33
N THR A 515 -24.88 -25.29 20.26
CA THR A 515 -25.55 -25.03 18.98
C THR A 515 -24.91 -23.85 18.24
N LEU A 516 -24.66 -22.73 18.94
CA LEU A 516 -24.04 -21.56 18.35
C LEU A 516 -22.58 -21.86 17.92
N ALA A 517 -21.83 -22.62 18.71
CA ALA A 517 -20.47 -23.06 18.32
C ALA A 517 -20.45 -23.85 17.02
N HIS A 518 -21.49 -24.67 16.78
CA HIS A 518 -21.60 -25.45 15.56
C HIS A 518 -21.98 -24.61 14.33
N ILE A 519 -22.86 -23.61 14.47
CA ILE A 519 -23.34 -22.81 13.34
C ILE A 519 -22.51 -21.55 13.06
N ALA A 520 -21.77 -21.04 14.05
CA ALA A 520 -21.00 -19.80 13.95
C ALA A 520 -19.95 -19.80 12.83
N PRO A 521 -19.13 -20.86 12.61
CA PRO A 521 -18.18 -20.90 11.52
C PRO A 521 -18.85 -20.75 10.14
N GLY A 522 -20.01 -21.40 9.95
CA GLY A 522 -20.76 -21.27 8.71
C GLY A 522 -21.43 -19.91 8.52
N GLY A 523 -21.84 -19.23 9.60
CA GLY A 523 -22.31 -17.85 9.57
C GLY A 523 -21.21 -16.88 9.18
N PHE A 524 -20.03 -17.03 9.80
CA PHE A 524 -18.85 -16.25 9.47
C PHE A 524 -18.38 -16.45 8.01
N ALA A 525 -18.37 -17.71 7.53
CA ALA A 525 -18.04 -18.02 6.14
C ALA A 525 -19.01 -17.34 5.16
N SER A 526 -20.31 -17.29 5.48
CA SER A 526 -21.32 -16.59 4.68
C SER A 526 -21.05 -15.08 4.64
N GLY A 527 -20.76 -14.43 5.78
CA GLY A 527 -20.39 -13.02 5.84
C GLY A 527 -19.11 -12.71 5.06
N PHE A 528 -18.09 -13.56 5.21
CA PHE A 528 -16.83 -13.45 4.47
C PHE A 528 -17.05 -13.59 2.95
N SER A 529 -17.90 -14.52 2.52
CA SER A 529 -18.27 -14.68 1.11
C SER A 529 -18.87 -13.40 0.53
N VAL A 530 -19.81 -12.76 1.24
CA VAL A 530 -20.44 -11.50 0.77
C VAL A 530 -19.41 -10.36 0.72
N ALA A 531 -18.53 -10.25 1.71
CA ALA A 531 -17.46 -9.25 1.69
C ALA A 531 -16.51 -9.45 0.49
N LEU A 532 -16.19 -10.72 0.15
CA LEU A 532 -15.41 -11.04 -1.05
C LEU A 532 -16.15 -10.75 -2.35
N CYS A 533 -17.46 -10.99 -2.40
CA CYS A 533 -18.28 -10.64 -3.55
C CYS A 533 -18.30 -9.12 -3.77
N ALA A 534 -18.44 -8.32 -2.72
CA ALA A 534 -18.37 -6.87 -2.80
C ALA A 534 -17.00 -6.40 -3.31
N SER A 535 -15.92 -6.95 -2.76
CA SER A 535 -14.54 -6.70 -3.20
C SER A 535 -14.33 -7.10 -4.67
N GLY A 536 -14.83 -8.27 -5.07
CA GLY A 536 -14.75 -8.78 -6.44
C GLY A 536 -15.49 -7.90 -7.44
N ALA A 537 -16.71 -7.46 -7.09
CA ALA A 537 -17.51 -6.56 -7.91
C ALA A 537 -16.81 -5.21 -8.11
N PHE A 538 -16.25 -4.64 -7.03
CA PHE A 538 -15.47 -3.41 -7.12
C PHE A 538 -14.22 -3.58 -8.00
N ALA A 539 -13.48 -4.68 -7.88
CA ALA A 539 -12.31 -4.97 -8.70
C ALA A 539 -12.65 -5.07 -10.20
N LEU A 540 -13.76 -5.74 -10.56
CA LEU A 540 -14.22 -5.84 -11.94
C LEU A 540 -14.70 -4.48 -12.49
N ALA A 541 -15.45 -3.72 -11.70
CA ALA A 541 -15.86 -2.36 -12.06
C ALA A 541 -14.63 -1.45 -12.28
N ALA A 542 -13.65 -1.52 -11.38
CA ALA A 542 -12.39 -0.81 -11.52
C ALA A 542 -11.59 -1.26 -12.76
N ALA A 543 -11.61 -2.56 -13.11
CA ALA A 543 -10.96 -3.08 -14.31
C ALA A 543 -11.52 -2.45 -15.58
N VAL A 544 -12.84 -2.32 -15.66
CA VAL A 544 -13.53 -1.66 -16.78
C VAL A 544 -13.19 -0.18 -16.82
N ALA A 545 -13.32 0.53 -15.70
CA ALA A 545 -13.03 1.96 -15.61
C ALA A 545 -11.57 2.27 -15.97
N VAL A 546 -10.62 1.47 -15.48
CA VAL A 546 -9.19 1.61 -15.81
C VAL A 546 -8.93 1.40 -17.30
N ARG A 547 -9.57 0.42 -17.94
CA ARG A 547 -9.45 0.23 -19.39
C ARG A 547 -9.95 1.42 -20.18
N LEU A 548 -11.05 2.03 -19.75
CA LEU A 548 -11.60 3.22 -20.39
C LEU A 548 -10.70 4.45 -20.18
N LEU A 549 -10.26 4.71 -18.95
CA LEU A 549 -9.47 5.89 -18.58
C LEU A 549 -8.03 5.83 -19.10
N VAL A 550 -7.36 4.68 -18.97
CA VAL A 550 -5.96 4.51 -19.40
C VAL A 550 -5.86 4.24 -20.89
N GLY A 551 -6.88 3.56 -21.47
CA GLY A 551 -6.95 3.23 -22.89
C GLY A 551 -7.39 4.39 -23.80
N ALA A 552 -7.99 5.44 -23.24
CA ALA A 552 -8.34 6.63 -23.99
C ALA A 552 -7.08 7.25 -24.61
N GLN A 553 -6.90 7.11 -25.92
CA GLN A 553 -5.88 7.86 -26.66
C GLN A 553 -6.23 9.35 -26.53
N PRO A 554 -5.25 10.25 -26.31
CA PRO A 554 -5.50 11.66 -26.55
C PRO A 554 -5.92 11.76 -28.00
N GLY A 555 -7.13 12.27 -28.24
CA GLY A 555 -7.68 12.38 -29.57
C GLY A 555 -6.63 12.94 -30.53
N ARG A 556 -6.40 12.26 -31.63
CA ARG A 556 -5.97 12.90 -32.85
C ARG A 556 -7.02 13.99 -33.08
N ALA A 557 -6.72 15.22 -32.67
CA ALA A 557 -7.39 16.38 -33.23
C ALA A 557 -7.10 16.31 -34.72
N ALA A 558 -8.15 16.04 -35.48
CA ALA A 558 -8.17 16.14 -36.93
C ALA A 558 -7.98 17.60 -37.35
#